data_29b41a6c2d15244629044ef47551813b
#
_entry.id   29b41a6c2d15244629044ef47551813b
#
_cell.length_a   1.000
_cell.length_b   1.000
_cell.length_c   1.000
_cell.angle_alpha   90.00
_cell.angle_beta   90.00
_cell.angle_gamma   90.00
#
_symmetry.space_group_name_H-M   'P 1'
#
loop_
_entity.id
_entity.type
_entity.pdbx_description
1 polymer ?
#
loop_
_entity_poly.entity_id
_entity_poly.type
_entity_poly.pdbx_seq_one_letter_code
_entity_poly.pdbx_strand_id
1 'polypeptide(L)'
;MDTQEFDVLVIGAGIAGATAAAHCAATSRVALMEAEETAGYHSTGRSAAIWIQNYGPADVRRLSAASRAFFAAPPQGFAPAPLLAQRPVVTLAPPDQAEALHAMLAAGQGLEEIPLSAISAMGPPLRPGYAVAAAIERDAFDIDVAALHAGFLKTARAAGGALALRARAGRIWRAGGLWHAEARDGAIFRAPVLVNAAGAWGDEVAVLAGLPPLGLQPKRRTALIIDPGQHDCSFWPLIGDAAHSWYVRPEARRKLMVSPADETDMPPHDVQPEEIDIAIAIDRMQQALDIPVHRVEHRWAGLRSFTPDRSLAIGFDAQAPGFCWMIGQGGYGIQTAPAAGRLVAGLVAGAVAEDLLPVVPLVDPNRFAKVAA
;
A
#
# COMPACT_ATOMS: atom_id res chain seq x y z
N MET A 1 -9.40 -21.71 -28.62
CA MET A 1 -9.03 -20.87 -27.47
C MET A 1 -9.97 -19.68 -27.46
N ASP A 2 -10.76 -19.50 -26.40
CA ASP A 2 -11.65 -18.35 -26.29
C ASP A 2 -10.83 -17.10 -26.03
N THR A 3 -10.82 -16.18 -26.99
CA THR A 3 -10.19 -14.87 -26.83
C THR A 3 -11.26 -13.88 -26.41
N GLN A 4 -11.07 -13.29 -25.24
CA GLN A 4 -11.99 -12.29 -24.68
C GLN A 4 -11.43 -10.88 -24.89
N GLU A 5 -12.25 -9.97 -25.40
CA GLU A 5 -11.85 -8.59 -25.70
C GLU A 5 -12.48 -7.61 -24.70
N PHE A 6 -11.67 -6.68 -24.22
CA PHE A 6 -12.02 -5.64 -23.27
C PHE A 6 -11.46 -4.29 -23.76
N ASP A 7 -11.80 -3.23 -23.06
CA ASP A 7 -11.24 -1.89 -23.31
C ASP A 7 -9.99 -1.67 -22.44
N VAL A 8 -9.98 -2.26 -21.25
CA VAL A 8 -8.85 -2.22 -20.31
C VAL A 8 -8.59 -3.60 -19.73
N LEU A 9 -7.35 -4.05 -19.79
CA LEU A 9 -6.87 -5.26 -19.15
C LEU A 9 -5.95 -4.89 -17.99
N VAL A 10 -6.27 -5.36 -16.78
CA VAL A 10 -5.50 -5.10 -15.56
C VAL A 10 -4.81 -6.38 -15.11
N ILE A 11 -3.48 -6.33 -14.93
CA ILE A 11 -2.68 -7.45 -14.42
C ILE A 11 -2.45 -7.27 -12.92
N GLY A 12 -2.99 -8.17 -12.12
CA GLY A 12 -2.98 -8.16 -10.64
C GLY A 12 -4.27 -7.60 -10.05
N ALA A 13 -4.88 -8.35 -9.12
CA ALA A 13 -6.09 -7.97 -8.40
C ALA A 13 -5.82 -7.66 -6.90
N GLY A 14 -4.63 -7.16 -6.58
CA GLY A 14 -4.36 -6.47 -5.33
C GLY A 14 -5.07 -5.12 -5.28
N ILE A 15 -4.84 -4.33 -4.24
CA ILE A 15 -5.50 -3.02 -4.06
C ILE A 15 -5.29 -2.08 -5.26
N ALA A 16 -4.11 -2.07 -5.87
CA ALA A 16 -3.80 -1.27 -7.05
C ALA A 16 -4.71 -1.63 -8.24
N GLY A 17 -4.73 -2.92 -8.62
CA GLY A 17 -5.56 -3.36 -9.73
C GLY A 17 -7.06 -3.29 -9.43
N ALA A 18 -7.48 -3.60 -8.21
CA ALA A 18 -8.89 -3.51 -7.83
C ALA A 18 -9.43 -2.08 -7.94
N THR A 19 -8.66 -1.08 -7.46
CA THR A 19 -9.08 0.32 -7.57
C THR A 19 -9.02 0.84 -9.01
N ALA A 20 -7.98 0.49 -9.78
CA ALA A 20 -7.90 0.83 -11.20
C ALA A 20 -9.10 0.27 -11.97
N ALA A 21 -9.40 -1.02 -11.78
CA ALA A 21 -10.54 -1.66 -12.43
C ALA A 21 -11.88 -1.03 -12.04
N ALA A 22 -12.09 -0.72 -10.76
CA ALA A 22 -13.33 -0.10 -10.29
C ALA A 22 -13.57 1.27 -10.93
N HIS A 23 -12.54 2.08 -11.05
CA HIS A 23 -12.66 3.41 -11.63
C HIS A 23 -12.74 3.37 -13.17
N CYS A 24 -11.97 2.52 -13.83
CA CYS A 24 -12.05 2.34 -15.28
C CYS A 24 -13.39 1.74 -15.72
N ALA A 25 -13.97 0.84 -14.92
CA ALA A 25 -15.24 0.18 -15.25
C ALA A 25 -16.45 1.13 -15.34
N ALA A 26 -16.31 2.37 -14.87
CA ALA A 26 -17.35 3.39 -15.03
C ALA A 26 -17.64 3.74 -16.51
N THR A 27 -16.63 3.57 -17.39
CA THR A 27 -16.74 3.96 -18.81
C THR A 27 -16.19 2.91 -19.78
N SER A 28 -15.63 1.81 -19.27
CA SER A 28 -14.90 0.82 -20.06
C SER A 28 -15.23 -0.61 -19.62
N ARG A 29 -15.17 -1.56 -20.56
CA ARG A 29 -15.20 -2.99 -20.22
C ARG A 29 -13.84 -3.41 -19.70
N VAL A 30 -13.77 -3.85 -18.47
CA VAL A 30 -12.52 -4.15 -17.76
C VAL A 30 -12.40 -5.64 -17.49
N ALA A 31 -11.20 -6.20 -17.68
CA ALA A 31 -10.82 -7.49 -17.11
C ALA A 31 -9.66 -7.34 -16.14
N LEU A 32 -9.72 -8.09 -15.04
CA LEU A 32 -8.62 -8.28 -14.11
C LEU A 32 -8.12 -9.72 -14.21
N MET A 33 -6.82 -9.89 -14.40
CA MET A 33 -6.13 -11.17 -14.29
C MET A 33 -5.38 -11.23 -12.96
N GLU A 34 -5.65 -12.24 -12.15
CA GLU A 34 -4.98 -12.49 -10.87
C GLU A 34 -4.28 -13.86 -10.90
N ALA A 35 -3.03 -13.86 -10.45
CA ALA A 35 -2.21 -15.06 -10.44
C ALA A 35 -2.67 -16.09 -9.39
N GLU A 36 -3.15 -15.59 -8.26
CA GLU A 36 -3.55 -16.39 -7.11
C GLU A 36 -5.02 -16.83 -7.20
N GLU A 37 -5.40 -17.75 -6.33
CA GLU A 37 -6.80 -18.19 -6.21
C GLU A 37 -7.68 -17.19 -5.45
N THR A 38 -7.06 -16.23 -4.77
CA THR A 38 -7.75 -15.19 -4.02
C THR A 38 -7.14 -13.82 -4.34
N ALA A 39 -7.99 -12.88 -4.74
CA ALA A 39 -7.56 -11.51 -4.97
C ALA A 39 -7.04 -10.87 -3.67
N GLY A 40 -5.92 -10.14 -3.76
CA GLY A 40 -5.32 -9.48 -2.61
C GLY A 40 -4.49 -10.38 -1.70
N TYR A 41 -4.13 -11.58 -2.11
CA TYR A 41 -3.42 -12.59 -1.32
C TYR A 41 -2.09 -12.10 -0.73
N HIS A 42 -1.31 -11.34 -1.48
CA HIS A 42 0.01 -10.85 -1.08
C HIS A 42 -0.08 -9.56 -0.23
N SER A 43 0.61 -8.49 -0.62
CA SER A 43 0.79 -7.25 0.16
C SER A 43 -0.53 -6.64 0.66
N THR A 44 -1.61 -6.73 -0.12
CA THR A 44 -2.93 -6.21 0.25
C THR A 44 -3.49 -6.90 1.48
N GLY A 45 -3.55 -8.22 1.49
CA GLY A 45 -4.09 -9.02 2.60
C GLY A 45 -3.16 -9.09 3.82
N ARG A 46 -1.93 -8.61 3.70
CA ARG A 46 -0.91 -8.60 4.77
C ARG A 46 -0.64 -7.20 5.31
N SER A 47 -1.48 -6.23 4.94
CA SER A 47 -1.26 -4.83 5.26
C SER A 47 -1.75 -4.49 6.67
N ALA A 48 -0.91 -3.75 7.39
CA ALA A 48 -1.24 -3.08 8.65
C ALA A 48 -1.69 -1.64 8.36
N ALA A 49 -2.71 -1.46 7.53
CA ALA A 49 -3.01 -0.18 6.94
C ALA A 49 -3.54 0.84 7.93
N ILE A 50 -2.94 2.00 7.88
CA ILE A 50 -3.37 3.21 8.55
C ILE A 50 -3.34 4.35 7.54
N TRP A 51 -4.27 5.28 7.62
CA TRP A 51 -4.21 6.54 6.90
C TRP A 51 -3.47 7.56 7.77
N ILE A 52 -2.34 8.05 7.27
CA ILE A 52 -1.49 9.05 7.93
C ILE A 52 -1.14 10.10 6.88
N GLN A 53 -1.45 11.39 7.14
CA GLN A 53 -1.19 12.48 6.21
C GLN A 53 0.30 12.70 5.98
N ASN A 54 1.11 12.56 7.01
CA ASN A 54 2.54 12.87 6.96
C ASN A 54 3.44 11.69 6.52
N TYR A 55 2.84 10.57 6.08
CA TYR A 55 3.60 9.40 5.71
C TYR A 55 3.99 9.38 4.23
N GLY A 56 5.28 9.18 3.98
CA GLY A 56 5.84 9.08 2.63
C GLY A 56 6.29 10.42 2.02
N PRO A 57 6.82 10.38 0.78
CA PRO A 57 7.25 11.56 0.03
C PRO A 57 6.06 12.46 -0.38
N ALA A 58 6.36 13.62 -0.95
CA ALA A 58 5.36 14.66 -1.18
C ALA A 58 4.22 14.27 -2.13
N ASP A 59 4.52 13.49 -3.17
CA ASP A 59 3.54 12.92 -4.10
C ASP A 59 2.60 11.93 -3.41
N VAL A 60 3.14 11.07 -2.54
CA VAL A 60 2.35 10.13 -1.72
C VAL A 60 1.42 10.89 -0.79
N ARG A 61 1.90 11.94 -0.11
CA ARG A 61 1.07 12.78 0.77
C ARG A 61 -0.06 13.46 0.00
N ARG A 62 0.17 13.92 -1.24
CA ARG A 62 -0.86 14.48 -2.12
C ARG A 62 -1.91 13.44 -2.51
N LEU A 63 -1.50 12.23 -2.90
CA LEU A 63 -2.43 11.13 -3.20
C LEU A 63 -3.22 10.71 -1.96
N SER A 64 -2.59 10.69 -0.78
CA SER A 64 -3.25 10.40 0.50
C SER A 64 -4.31 11.45 0.82
N ALA A 65 -3.98 12.73 0.67
CA ALA A 65 -4.93 13.83 0.86
C ALA A 65 -6.10 13.75 -0.14
N ALA A 66 -5.83 13.50 -1.43
CA ALA A 66 -6.86 13.33 -2.46
C ALA A 66 -7.73 12.07 -2.26
N SER A 67 -7.25 11.08 -1.48
CA SER A 67 -8.01 9.89 -1.11
C SER A 67 -8.92 10.09 0.11
N ARG A 68 -8.66 11.11 0.94
CA ARG A 68 -9.31 11.31 2.24
C ARG A 68 -10.83 11.38 2.17
N ALA A 69 -11.35 12.13 1.19
CA ALA A 69 -12.79 12.31 0.99
C ALA A 69 -13.49 10.97 0.69
N PHE A 70 -12.88 10.10 -0.13
CA PHE A 70 -13.42 8.79 -0.43
C PHE A 70 -13.51 7.90 0.83
N PHE A 71 -12.47 7.90 1.65
CA PHE A 71 -12.48 7.14 2.90
C PHE A 71 -13.52 7.64 3.88
N ALA A 72 -13.71 8.96 3.98
CA ALA A 72 -14.68 9.56 4.90
C ALA A 72 -16.13 9.32 4.47
N ALA A 73 -16.39 9.31 3.17
CA ALA A 73 -17.72 9.17 2.59
C ALA A 73 -17.66 8.31 1.31
N PRO A 74 -17.44 7.00 1.43
CA PRO A 74 -17.47 6.10 0.28
C PRO A 74 -18.87 6.09 -0.36
N PRO A 75 -18.97 5.76 -1.65
CA PRO A 75 -20.27 5.64 -2.32
C PRO A 75 -21.23 4.70 -1.56
N GLN A 76 -22.53 5.00 -1.63
CA GLN A 76 -23.54 4.19 -0.95
C GLN A 76 -23.43 2.71 -1.35
N GLY A 77 -23.40 1.82 -0.37
CA GLY A 77 -23.28 0.39 -0.58
C GLY A 77 -21.88 -0.10 -0.98
N PHE A 78 -20.88 0.77 -0.98
CA PHE A 78 -19.48 0.38 -1.24
C PHE A 78 -18.95 -0.58 -0.17
N ALA A 79 -19.14 -0.25 1.10
CA ALA A 79 -18.72 -1.04 2.26
C ALA A 79 -19.88 -1.22 3.25
N PRO A 80 -19.89 -2.30 4.06
CA PRO A 80 -20.95 -2.56 5.04
C PRO A 80 -20.84 -1.67 6.30
N ALA A 81 -19.66 -1.09 6.56
CA ALA A 81 -19.35 -0.25 7.71
C ALA A 81 -18.40 0.87 7.30
N PRO A 82 -18.16 1.88 8.16
CA PRO A 82 -17.16 2.90 7.91
C PRO A 82 -15.79 2.29 7.61
N LEU A 83 -15.09 2.83 6.62
CA LEU A 83 -13.75 2.36 6.23
C LEU A 83 -12.66 2.83 7.19
N LEU A 84 -12.91 3.87 7.96
CA LEU A 84 -11.97 4.49 8.88
C LEU A 84 -12.44 4.36 10.34
N ALA A 85 -11.50 4.04 11.21
CA ALA A 85 -11.63 4.19 12.65
C ALA A 85 -10.49 5.05 13.18
N GLN A 86 -10.80 6.06 14.01
CA GLN A 86 -9.78 7.00 14.49
C GLN A 86 -8.68 6.26 15.26
N ARG A 87 -7.45 6.52 14.89
CA ARG A 87 -6.25 5.95 15.49
C ARG A 87 -5.12 6.97 15.45
N PRO A 88 -4.95 7.80 16.50
CA PRO A 88 -3.82 8.72 16.55
C PRO A 88 -2.49 7.99 16.42
N VAL A 89 -1.49 8.69 15.89
CA VAL A 89 -0.12 8.18 15.77
C VAL A 89 0.77 8.97 16.70
N VAL A 90 1.49 8.28 17.58
CA VAL A 90 2.50 8.85 18.46
C VAL A 90 3.87 8.44 17.96
N THR A 91 4.71 9.44 17.72
CA THR A 91 6.12 9.25 17.36
C THR A 91 6.99 9.61 18.55
N LEU A 92 7.77 8.64 19.01
CA LEU A 92 8.72 8.80 20.11
C LEU A 92 10.08 9.18 19.56
N ALA A 93 10.83 10.01 20.28
CA ALA A 93 12.24 10.29 19.96
C ALA A 93 13.12 9.88 21.14
N PRO A 94 13.86 8.76 21.04
CA PRO A 94 15.06 8.53 21.86
C PRO A 94 16.06 9.68 21.70
N PRO A 95 17.05 9.84 22.62
CA PRO A 95 18.00 10.97 22.57
C PRO A 95 18.70 11.17 21.23
N ASP A 96 19.06 10.10 20.55
CA ASP A 96 19.72 10.07 19.23
C ASP A 96 18.77 10.39 18.06
N GLN A 97 17.46 10.45 18.30
CA GLN A 97 16.44 10.71 17.29
C GLN A 97 15.70 12.06 17.48
N ALA A 98 16.11 12.87 18.46
CA ALA A 98 15.45 14.15 18.77
C ALA A 98 15.45 15.11 17.56
N GLU A 99 16.54 15.18 16.81
CA GLU A 99 16.67 16.02 15.60
C GLU A 99 15.71 15.54 14.50
N ALA A 100 15.57 14.23 14.32
CA ALA A 100 14.63 13.66 13.34
C ALA A 100 13.18 14.03 13.68
N LEU A 101 12.80 13.98 14.96
CA LEU A 101 11.47 14.41 15.40
C LEU A 101 11.24 15.91 15.16
N HIS A 102 12.21 16.76 15.45
CA HIS A 102 12.12 18.21 15.17
C HIS A 102 11.94 18.47 13.67
N ALA A 103 12.68 17.77 12.81
CA ALA A 103 12.52 17.88 11.37
C ALA A 103 11.13 17.42 10.91
N MET A 104 10.58 16.36 11.49
CA MET A 104 9.21 15.91 11.21
C MET A 104 8.16 16.97 11.62
N LEU A 105 8.31 17.55 12.80
CA LEU A 105 7.41 18.63 13.28
C LEU A 105 7.45 19.85 12.38
N ALA A 106 8.64 20.26 11.91
CA ALA A 106 8.81 21.41 11.03
C ALA A 106 8.23 21.18 9.63
N ALA A 107 8.28 19.96 9.09
CA ALA A 107 7.82 19.63 7.75
C ALA A 107 6.38 19.09 7.70
N GLY A 108 5.85 18.64 8.82
CA GLY A 108 4.55 17.98 8.91
C GLY A 108 3.37 18.94 9.01
N GLN A 109 2.19 18.41 8.71
CA GLN A 109 0.92 19.10 8.86
C GLN A 109 0.11 18.45 9.97
N GLY A 110 -0.35 19.24 10.96
CA GLY A 110 -1.15 18.71 12.08
C GLY A 110 -0.39 17.80 13.05
N LEU A 111 0.95 17.84 13.02
CA LEU A 111 1.80 17.21 14.02
C LEU A 111 1.96 18.17 15.20
N GLU A 112 1.77 17.67 16.40
CA GLU A 112 1.87 18.39 17.66
C GLU A 112 2.92 17.74 18.56
N GLU A 113 3.85 18.54 19.11
CA GLU A 113 4.71 18.04 20.19
C GLU A 113 3.88 17.85 21.46
N ILE A 114 4.08 16.74 22.17
CA ILE A 114 3.35 16.41 23.39
C ILE A 114 4.32 16.03 24.51
N PRO A 115 3.97 16.32 25.78
CA PRO A 115 4.75 15.86 26.91
C PRO A 115 4.67 14.31 27.04
N LEU A 116 5.77 13.68 27.44
CA LEU A 116 5.83 12.21 27.59
C LEU A 116 4.78 11.68 28.57
N SER A 117 4.37 12.47 29.57
CA SER A 117 3.29 12.12 30.50
C SER A 117 1.93 11.91 29.80
N ALA A 118 1.70 12.58 28.67
CA ALA A 118 0.48 12.39 27.89
C ALA A 118 0.38 10.99 27.29
N ILE A 119 1.51 10.34 26.98
CA ILE A 119 1.56 8.99 26.43
C ILE A 119 1.07 7.98 27.46
N SER A 120 1.58 8.09 28.71
CA SER A 120 1.12 7.23 29.81
C SER A 120 -0.36 7.42 30.11
N ALA A 121 -0.88 8.65 29.97
CA ALA A 121 -2.30 8.95 30.13
C ALA A 121 -3.18 8.30 29.03
N MET A 122 -2.62 8.01 27.85
CA MET A 122 -3.29 7.25 26.79
C MET A 122 -3.21 5.73 26.98
N GLY A 123 -2.51 5.25 28.04
CA GLY A 123 -2.46 3.86 28.46
C GLY A 123 -1.17 3.08 28.17
N PRO A 124 -0.36 3.39 27.17
CA PRO A 124 0.87 2.65 26.91
C PRO A 124 1.88 2.74 28.08
N PRO A 125 2.46 1.61 28.52
CA PRO A 125 3.44 1.59 29.61
C PRO A 125 4.83 1.98 29.09
N LEU A 126 5.02 3.28 28.79
CA LEU A 126 6.31 3.81 28.30
C LEU A 126 7.37 3.64 29.38
N ARG A 127 8.52 3.04 29.02
CA ARG A 127 9.68 2.93 29.92
C ARG A 127 10.28 4.30 30.20
N PRO A 128 10.54 4.63 31.47
CA PRO A 128 11.22 5.86 31.84
C PRO A 128 12.59 5.97 31.16
N GLY A 129 12.89 7.15 30.58
CA GLY A 129 14.15 7.43 29.94
C GLY A 129 14.34 6.91 28.52
N TYR A 130 13.36 6.16 27.96
CA TYR A 130 13.44 5.72 26.56
C TYR A 130 13.40 6.89 25.58
N ALA A 131 12.48 7.82 25.74
CA ALA A 131 12.33 8.97 24.87
C ALA A 131 12.61 10.28 25.62
N VAL A 132 13.07 11.30 24.89
CA VAL A 132 13.27 12.67 25.38
C VAL A 132 12.22 13.64 24.81
N ALA A 133 11.57 13.28 23.72
CA ALA A 133 10.50 14.03 23.08
C ALA A 133 9.50 13.11 22.42
N ALA A 134 8.30 13.61 22.14
CA ALA A 134 7.28 12.91 21.39
C ALA A 134 6.39 13.86 20.61
N ALA A 135 5.86 13.38 19.48
CA ALA A 135 4.84 14.07 18.70
C ALA A 135 3.60 13.20 18.50
N ILE A 136 2.46 13.83 18.25
CA ILE A 136 1.20 13.17 17.94
C ILE A 136 0.60 13.71 16.63
N GLU A 137 0.14 12.81 15.76
CA GLU A 137 -0.75 13.08 14.65
C GLU A 137 -2.14 12.55 15.00
N ARG A 138 -3.08 13.48 15.31
CA ARG A 138 -4.42 13.10 15.81
C ARG A 138 -5.36 12.70 14.68
N ASP A 139 -5.20 13.32 13.49
CA ASP A 139 -6.01 13.02 12.31
C ASP A 139 -5.41 11.84 11.52
N ALA A 140 -5.31 10.71 12.19
CA ALA A 140 -4.89 9.44 11.62
C ALA A 140 -5.92 8.34 11.93
N PHE A 141 -6.01 7.32 11.06
CA PHE A 141 -7.13 6.37 11.09
C PHE A 141 -6.67 4.97 10.68
N ASP A 142 -7.09 3.96 11.42
CA ASP A 142 -7.07 2.58 10.92
C ASP A 142 -7.95 2.48 9.68
N ILE A 143 -7.53 1.71 8.67
CA ILE A 143 -8.30 1.44 7.46
C ILE A 143 -8.77 -0.02 7.47
N ASP A 144 -10.06 -0.24 7.23
CA ASP A 144 -10.57 -1.58 6.91
C ASP A 144 -10.16 -1.96 5.49
N VAL A 145 -9.00 -2.63 5.37
CA VAL A 145 -8.42 -3.05 4.09
C VAL A 145 -9.31 -4.05 3.37
N ALA A 146 -9.91 -4.97 4.11
CA ALA A 146 -10.75 -6.01 3.52
C ALA A 146 -12.02 -5.41 2.91
N ALA A 147 -12.69 -4.51 3.64
CA ALA A 147 -13.87 -3.81 3.14
C ALA A 147 -13.54 -2.89 1.96
N LEU A 148 -12.42 -2.16 2.02
CA LEU A 148 -11.96 -1.30 0.93
C LEU A 148 -11.71 -2.10 -0.36
N HIS A 149 -10.92 -3.18 -0.26
CA HIS A 149 -10.55 -4.01 -1.40
C HIS A 149 -11.78 -4.72 -2.00
N ALA A 150 -12.61 -5.34 -1.14
CA ALA A 150 -13.85 -5.97 -1.57
C ALA A 150 -14.82 -4.97 -2.21
N GLY A 151 -14.89 -3.74 -1.69
CA GLY A 151 -15.68 -2.65 -2.26
C GLY A 151 -15.28 -2.31 -3.70
N PHE A 152 -13.98 -2.17 -3.97
CA PHE A 152 -13.50 -1.93 -5.34
C PHE A 152 -13.78 -3.11 -6.26
N LEU A 153 -13.51 -4.34 -5.85
CA LEU A 153 -13.84 -5.53 -6.66
C LEU A 153 -15.33 -5.65 -6.94
N LYS A 154 -16.18 -5.36 -5.93
CA LYS A 154 -17.63 -5.32 -6.09
C LYS A 154 -18.06 -4.25 -7.10
N THR A 155 -17.48 -3.05 -7.01
CA THR A 155 -17.77 -1.95 -7.93
C THR A 155 -17.41 -2.32 -9.36
N ALA A 156 -16.21 -2.86 -9.59
CA ALA A 156 -15.78 -3.33 -10.91
C ALA A 156 -16.75 -4.39 -11.49
N ARG A 157 -17.12 -5.39 -10.68
CA ARG A 157 -18.05 -6.46 -11.09
C ARG A 157 -19.46 -5.93 -11.38
N ALA A 158 -19.97 -5.02 -10.55
CA ALA A 158 -21.30 -4.44 -10.74
C ALA A 158 -21.40 -3.64 -12.06
N ALA A 159 -20.28 -3.09 -12.53
CA ALA A 159 -20.17 -2.44 -13.84
C ALA A 159 -19.86 -3.42 -15.00
N GLY A 160 -19.94 -4.73 -14.77
CA GLY A 160 -19.72 -5.75 -15.80
C GLY A 160 -18.24 -6.16 -15.98
N GLY A 161 -17.35 -5.74 -15.08
CA GLY A 161 -15.94 -6.14 -15.09
C GLY A 161 -15.73 -7.64 -14.79
N ALA A 162 -14.84 -8.28 -15.56
CA ALA A 162 -14.46 -9.67 -15.38
C ALA A 162 -13.29 -9.79 -14.39
N LEU A 163 -13.31 -10.82 -13.54
CA LEU A 163 -12.18 -11.19 -12.69
C LEU A 163 -11.81 -12.64 -12.96
N ALA A 164 -10.63 -12.88 -13.49
CA ALA A 164 -10.03 -14.19 -13.71
C ALA A 164 -9.01 -14.47 -12.60
N LEU A 165 -9.32 -15.41 -11.72
CA LEU A 165 -8.41 -15.92 -10.68
C LEU A 165 -7.61 -17.11 -11.24
N ARG A 166 -6.46 -17.42 -10.62
CA ARG A 166 -5.51 -18.46 -11.09
C ARG A 166 -5.02 -18.22 -12.52
N ALA A 167 -5.16 -16.98 -13.00
CA ALA A 167 -4.85 -16.53 -14.35
C ALA A 167 -3.50 -15.80 -14.40
N ARG A 168 -2.42 -16.46 -13.93
CA ARG A 168 -1.05 -15.89 -14.01
C ARG A 168 -0.68 -15.70 -15.46
N ALA A 169 -0.35 -14.46 -15.85
CA ALA A 169 0.15 -14.17 -17.19
C ALA A 169 1.44 -14.95 -17.45
N GLY A 170 1.46 -15.73 -18.53
CA GLY A 170 2.61 -16.49 -19.00
C GLY A 170 3.28 -15.82 -20.19
N ARG A 171 2.52 -15.06 -20.97
CA ARG A 171 2.99 -14.32 -22.13
C ARG A 171 2.18 -13.04 -22.31
N ILE A 172 2.86 -11.96 -22.65
CA ILE A 172 2.24 -10.67 -22.97
C ILE A 172 2.85 -10.15 -24.29
N TRP A 173 2.01 -9.72 -25.23
CA TRP A 173 2.48 -9.16 -26.51
C TRP A 173 1.49 -8.16 -27.06
N ARG A 174 1.94 -7.34 -28.00
CA ARG A 174 1.10 -6.38 -28.71
C ARG A 174 0.97 -6.78 -30.18
N ALA A 175 -0.27 -6.90 -30.67
CA ALA A 175 -0.58 -7.21 -32.04
C ALA A 175 -1.89 -6.53 -32.46
N GLY A 176 -1.96 -6.03 -33.70
CA GLY A 176 -3.16 -5.37 -34.21
C GLY A 176 -3.65 -4.16 -33.41
N GLY A 177 -2.71 -3.47 -32.74
CA GLY A 177 -3.06 -2.33 -31.87
C GLY A 177 -3.50 -2.71 -30.44
N LEU A 178 -3.69 -4.00 -30.17
CA LEU A 178 -4.13 -4.52 -28.87
C LEU A 178 -2.98 -5.18 -28.11
N TRP A 179 -3.01 -5.04 -26.79
CA TRP A 179 -2.25 -5.88 -25.87
C TRP A 179 -2.97 -7.21 -25.67
N HIS A 180 -2.24 -8.28 -25.66
CA HIS A 180 -2.70 -9.63 -25.41
C HIS A 180 -1.97 -10.15 -24.17
N ALA A 181 -2.69 -10.76 -23.25
CA ALA A 181 -2.12 -11.51 -22.15
C ALA A 181 -2.69 -12.93 -22.17
N GLU A 182 -1.82 -13.91 -22.26
CA GLU A 182 -2.13 -15.33 -22.20
C GLU A 182 -1.86 -15.83 -20.78
N ALA A 183 -2.88 -16.35 -20.13
CA ALA A 183 -2.75 -17.03 -18.86
C ALA A 183 -2.11 -18.41 -19.07
N ARG A 184 -1.52 -18.97 -18.01
CA ARG A 184 -0.85 -20.28 -18.08
C ARG A 184 -1.77 -21.45 -18.46
N ASP A 185 -3.07 -21.30 -18.27
CA ASP A 185 -4.10 -22.26 -18.69
C ASP A 185 -4.51 -22.12 -20.18
N GLY A 186 -3.93 -21.14 -20.88
CA GLY A 186 -4.17 -20.86 -22.29
C GLY A 186 -5.32 -19.88 -22.56
N ALA A 187 -5.99 -19.33 -21.55
CA ALA A 187 -6.97 -18.28 -21.77
C ALA A 187 -6.29 -16.97 -22.21
N ILE A 188 -6.85 -16.31 -23.24
CA ILE A 188 -6.28 -15.08 -23.80
C ILE A 188 -7.24 -13.92 -23.58
N PHE A 189 -6.73 -12.87 -22.96
CA PHE A 189 -7.39 -11.59 -22.77
C PHE A 189 -6.73 -10.55 -23.64
N ARG A 190 -7.51 -9.66 -24.26
CA ARG A 190 -6.95 -8.59 -25.09
C ARG A 190 -7.66 -7.27 -24.88
N ALA A 191 -6.90 -6.17 -24.95
CA ALA A 191 -7.40 -4.81 -24.81
C ALA A 191 -6.45 -3.79 -25.45
N PRO A 192 -6.92 -2.61 -25.90
CA PRO A 192 -6.05 -1.52 -26.32
C PRO A 192 -5.20 -0.95 -25.18
N VAL A 193 -5.66 -1.06 -23.92
CA VAL A 193 -4.94 -0.62 -22.72
C VAL A 193 -4.67 -1.81 -21.81
N LEU A 194 -3.40 -1.95 -21.38
CA LEU A 194 -2.96 -2.89 -20.35
C LEU A 194 -2.42 -2.11 -19.15
N VAL A 195 -3.00 -2.32 -17.98
CA VAL A 195 -2.55 -1.73 -16.71
C VAL A 195 -1.73 -2.77 -15.96
N ASN A 196 -0.45 -2.52 -15.77
CA ASN A 196 0.42 -3.33 -14.94
C ASN A 196 0.27 -2.92 -13.47
N ALA A 197 -0.53 -3.66 -12.71
CA ALA A 197 -0.79 -3.47 -11.28
C ALA A 197 -0.31 -4.70 -10.46
N ALA A 198 0.74 -5.39 -10.94
CA ALA A 198 1.21 -6.67 -10.42
C ALA A 198 2.05 -6.56 -9.13
N GLY A 199 2.03 -5.40 -8.43
CA GLY A 199 2.72 -5.22 -7.15
C GLY A 199 4.21 -5.54 -7.26
N ALA A 200 4.70 -6.48 -6.45
CA ALA A 200 6.12 -6.88 -6.45
C ALA A 200 6.59 -7.47 -7.79
N TRP A 201 5.68 -8.05 -8.60
CA TRP A 201 5.98 -8.64 -9.91
C TRP A 201 5.87 -7.63 -11.06
N GLY A 202 5.78 -6.33 -10.77
CA GLY A 202 5.60 -5.30 -11.79
C GLY A 202 6.67 -5.31 -12.88
N ASP A 203 7.93 -5.44 -12.50
CA ASP A 203 9.05 -5.51 -13.46
C ASP A 203 9.06 -6.83 -14.24
N GLU A 204 8.64 -7.96 -13.64
CA GLU A 204 8.50 -9.23 -14.37
C GLU A 204 7.41 -9.14 -15.46
N VAL A 205 6.28 -8.49 -15.14
CA VAL A 205 5.19 -8.25 -16.11
C VAL A 205 5.67 -7.35 -17.26
N ALA A 206 6.49 -6.34 -16.97
CA ALA A 206 7.08 -5.49 -17.99
C ALA A 206 8.00 -6.30 -18.93
N VAL A 207 8.86 -7.13 -18.38
CA VAL A 207 9.75 -8.02 -19.14
C VAL A 207 8.94 -8.98 -20.01
N LEU A 208 7.84 -9.57 -19.50
CA LEU A 208 6.93 -10.38 -20.30
C LEU A 208 6.29 -9.60 -21.46
N ALA A 209 6.09 -8.29 -21.29
CA ALA A 209 5.58 -7.39 -22.33
C ALA A 209 6.66 -6.86 -23.29
N GLY A 210 7.92 -7.28 -23.13
CA GLY A 210 9.06 -6.82 -23.93
C GLY A 210 9.58 -5.44 -23.54
N LEU A 211 9.26 -4.96 -22.34
CA LEU A 211 9.67 -3.66 -21.82
C LEU A 211 10.81 -3.78 -20.81
N PRO A 212 11.68 -2.76 -20.70
CA PRO A 212 12.67 -2.72 -19.64
C PRO A 212 12.00 -2.58 -18.25
N PRO A 213 12.59 -3.17 -17.21
CA PRO A 213 12.14 -2.95 -15.84
C PRO A 213 12.38 -1.50 -15.41
N LEU A 214 11.53 -0.98 -14.50
CA LEU A 214 11.72 0.34 -13.87
C LEU A 214 12.73 0.31 -12.72
N GLY A 215 13.21 -0.86 -12.31
CA GLY A 215 14.09 -1.04 -11.15
C GLY A 215 13.32 -1.14 -9.85
N LEU A 216 12.16 -1.80 -9.88
CA LEU A 216 11.33 -2.03 -8.71
C LEU A 216 12.06 -2.94 -7.71
N GLN A 217 12.19 -2.47 -6.47
CA GLN A 217 12.79 -3.25 -5.40
C GLN A 217 11.74 -3.63 -4.35
N PRO A 218 11.29 -4.90 -4.34
CA PRO A 218 10.49 -5.41 -3.23
C PRO A 218 11.34 -5.53 -1.97
N LYS A 219 10.74 -5.17 -0.82
CA LYS A 219 11.38 -5.23 0.50
C LYS A 219 10.46 -5.95 1.46
N ARG A 220 11.02 -6.89 2.25
CA ARG A 220 10.27 -7.58 3.29
C ARG A 220 9.83 -6.60 4.37
N ARG A 221 8.60 -6.77 4.85
CA ARG A 221 8.05 -6.12 6.01
C ARG A 221 7.39 -7.17 6.89
N THR A 222 7.98 -7.39 8.06
CA THR A 222 7.53 -8.37 9.05
C THR A 222 6.54 -7.74 10.03
N ALA A 223 5.55 -8.50 10.43
CA ALA A 223 4.62 -8.16 11.50
C ALA A 223 4.30 -9.39 12.34
N LEU A 224 4.01 -9.16 13.61
CA LEU A 224 3.62 -10.20 14.55
C LEU A 224 2.53 -9.72 15.50
N ILE A 225 1.77 -10.66 16.06
CA ILE A 225 0.74 -10.44 17.08
C ILE A 225 1.23 -10.98 18.40
N ILE A 226 1.11 -10.15 19.43
CA ILE A 226 1.40 -10.50 20.82
C ILE A 226 0.22 -10.22 21.72
N ASP A 227 0.20 -10.89 22.87
CA ASP A 227 -0.66 -10.56 23.99
C ASP A 227 0.01 -9.49 24.87
N PRO A 228 -0.57 -8.30 25.06
CA PRO A 228 -0.01 -7.28 25.94
C PRO A 228 -0.23 -7.57 27.44
N GLY A 229 -0.69 -8.77 27.79
CA GLY A 229 -0.92 -9.19 29.17
C GLY A 229 -2.09 -8.44 29.84
N GLN A 230 -1.79 -7.79 30.96
CA GLN A 230 -2.80 -7.06 31.73
C GLN A 230 -3.27 -5.74 31.10
N HIS A 231 -2.60 -5.26 30.06
CA HIS A 231 -2.89 -3.97 29.45
C HIS A 231 -4.07 -4.05 28.48
N ASP A 232 -5.02 -3.13 28.61
CA ASP A 232 -6.05 -2.90 27.61
C ASP A 232 -5.53 -1.94 26.54
N CYS A 233 -5.06 -2.49 25.45
CA CYS A 233 -4.50 -1.70 24.36
C CYS A 233 -5.54 -1.22 23.33
N SER A 234 -6.84 -1.50 23.51
CA SER A 234 -7.89 -1.27 22.49
C SER A 234 -7.91 0.17 21.96
N PHE A 235 -7.61 1.13 22.80
CA PHE A 235 -7.65 2.57 22.47
C PHE A 235 -6.26 3.22 22.39
N TRP A 236 -5.19 2.44 22.44
CA TRP A 236 -3.87 3.00 22.30
C TRP A 236 -3.68 3.62 20.91
N PRO A 237 -2.85 4.67 20.78
CA PRO A 237 -2.40 5.13 19.49
C PRO A 237 -1.54 4.06 18.79
N LEU A 238 -1.32 4.19 17.50
CA LEU A 238 -0.12 3.60 16.89
C LEU A 238 1.09 4.31 17.50
N ILE A 239 2.10 3.56 17.90
CA ILE A 239 3.33 4.10 18.49
C ILE A 239 4.51 3.58 17.72
N GLY A 240 5.42 4.45 17.35
CA GLY A 240 6.72 4.13 16.74
C GLY A 240 7.76 5.17 17.11
N ASP A 241 8.96 5.04 16.58
CA ASP A 241 10.03 6.00 16.78
C ASP A 241 10.24 6.91 15.56
N ALA A 242 10.97 8.01 15.75
CA ALA A 242 11.22 9.01 14.72
C ALA A 242 12.10 8.47 13.57
N ALA A 243 12.91 7.45 13.82
CA ALA A 243 13.67 6.75 12.79
C ALA A 243 12.85 5.71 12.01
N HIS A 244 11.56 5.52 12.35
CA HIS A 244 10.70 4.48 11.77
C HIS A 244 11.33 3.08 11.86
N SER A 245 12.02 2.78 12.95
CA SER A 245 12.72 1.53 13.14
C SER A 245 11.85 0.42 13.74
N TRP A 246 10.73 0.77 14.34
CA TRP A 246 9.71 -0.14 14.85
C TRP A 246 8.38 0.59 15.04
N TYR A 247 7.31 -0.16 15.15
CA TYR A 247 6.02 0.36 15.59
C TYR A 247 5.13 -0.73 16.18
N VAL A 248 4.19 -0.30 17.03
CA VAL A 248 3.08 -1.11 17.54
C VAL A 248 1.76 -0.44 17.26
N ARG A 249 0.71 -1.23 17.11
CA ARG A 249 -0.66 -0.74 17.08
C ARG A 249 -1.61 -1.76 17.68
N PRO A 250 -2.75 -1.32 18.23
CA PRO A 250 -3.82 -2.22 18.63
C PRO A 250 -4.34 -3.06 17.47
N GLU A 251 -4.68 -4.30 17.78
CA GLU A 251 -5.32 -5.24 16.88
C GLU A 251 -6.55 -5.84 17.55
N ALA A 252 -7.41 -6.51 16.78
CA ALA A 252 -8.63 -7.12 17.30
C ALA A 252 -8.36 -7.98 18.54
N ARG A 253 -9.39 -8.12 19.40
CA ARG A 253 -9.34 -8.93 20.62
C ARG A 253 -8.29 -8.49 21.65
N ARG A 254 -8.02 -7.18 21.74
CA ARG A 254 -7.05 -6.60 22.69
C ARG A 254 -5.62 -7.12 22.49
N LYS A 255 -5.24 -7.40 21.26
CA LYS A 255 -3.88 -7.79 20.91
C LYS A 255 -3.09 -6.58 20.38
N LEU A 256 -1.77 -6.71 20.37
CA LEU A 256 -0.87 -5.76 19.75
C LEU A 256 -0.23 -6.38 18.51
N MET A 257 -0.29 -5.66 17.42
CA MET A 257 0.59 -5.91 16.28
C MET A 257 1.89 -5.15 16.52
N VAL A 258 3.01 -5.84 16.29
CA VAL A 258 4.37 -5.30 16.40
C VAL A 258 5.10 -5.51 15.08
N SER A 259 5.92 -4.56 14.66
CA SER A 259 6.76 -4.68 13.48
C SER A 259 8.15 -4.09 13.74
N PRO A 260 9.23 -4.75 13.28
CA PRO A 260 10.58 -4.20 13.34
C PRO A 260 10.82 -3.14 12.25
N ALA A 261 9.80 -2.83 11.45
CA ALA A 261 9.86 -1.94 10.30
C ALA A 261 10.96 -2.29 9.29
N ASP A 262 11.28 -3.59 9.17
CA ASP A 262 12.32 -4.12 8.28
C ASP A 262 12.10 -3.75 6.80
N GLU A 263 13.19 -3.56 6.09
CA GLU A 263 13.23 -3.28 4.64
C GLU A 263 14.33 -4.09 3.95
N THR A 264 14.37 -5.38 4.23
CA THR A 264 15.33 -6.30 3.59
C THR A 264 14.93 -6.53 2.14
N ASP A 265 15.86 -6.32 1.20
CA ASP A 265 15.66 -6.53 -0.24
C ASP A 265 15.33 -7.99 -0.53
N MET A 266 14.29 -8.22 -1.31
CA MET A 266 13.81 -9.54 -1.67
C MET A 266 13.47 -9.61 -3.17
N PRO A 267 13.58 -10.78 -3.81
CA PRO A 267 12.91 -11.01 -5.08
C PRO A 267 11.38 -11.11 -4.85
N PRO A 268 10.56 -10.96 -5.90
CA PRO A 268 9.13 -11.21 -5.81
C PRO A 268 8.85 -12.70 -5.50
N HIS A 269 8.22 -12.97 -4.36
CA HIS A 269 7.82 -14.33 -3.95
C HIS A 269 6.77 -14.26 -2.83
N ASP A 270 6.28 -15.39 -2.39
CA ASP A 270 5.44 -15.51 -1.19
C ASP A 270 6.32 -15.44 0.07
N VAL A 271 6.64 -14.19 0.48
CA VAL A 271 7.61 -13.91 1.54
C VAL A 271 7.11 -14.38 2.91
N GLN A 272 8.02 -14.94 3.69
CA GLN A 272 7.78 -15.36 5.07
C GLN A 272 8.62 -14.52 6.03
N PRO A 273 8.19 -14.35 7.30
CA PRO A 273 8.97 -13.66 8.32
C PRO A 273 10.20 -14.50 8.73
N GLU A 274 11.29 -13.84 9.05
CA GLU A 274 12.48 -14.48 9.62
C GLU A 274 12.51 -14.34 11.14
N GLU A 275 13.07 -15.34 11.83
CA GLU A 275 13.15 -15.34 13.31
C GLU A 275 13.94 -14.15 13.85
N ILE A 276 14.96 -13.69 13.12
CA ILE A 276 15.73 -12.52 13.52
C ILE A 276 14.91 -11.24 13.51
N ASP A 277 14.02 -11.05 12.52
CA ASP A 277 13.16 -9.87 12.46
C ASP A 277 12.12 -9.89 13.58
N ILE A 278 11.61 -11.08 13.94
CA ILE A 278 10.70 -11.27 15.06
C ILE A 278 11.40 -10.88 16.37
N ALA A 279 12.63 -11.34 16.57
CA ALA A 279 13.42 -11.02 17.76
C ALA A 279 13.71 -9.52 17.86
N ILE A 280 14.10 -8.88 16.74
CA ILE A 280 14.35 -7.43 16.66
C ILE A 280 13.05 -6.65 16.97
N ALA A 281 11.89 -7.08 16.46
CA ALA A 281 10.62 -6.42 16.73
C ALA A 281 10.29 -6.41 18.23
N ILE A 282 10.45 -7.56 18.88
CA ILE A 282 10.19 -7.71 20.31
C ILE A 282 11.19 -6.87 21.11
N ASP A 283 12.48 -6.96 20.81
CA ASP A 283 13.54 -6.23 21.52
C ASP A 283 13.31 -4.71 21.45
N ARG A 284 13.10 -4.13 20.25
CA ARG A 284 12.86 -2.70 20.08
C ARG A 284 11.60 -2.22 20.79
N MET A 285 10.52 -2.98 20.70
CA MET A 285 9.31 -2.68 21.44
C MET A 285 9.54 -2.70 22.95
N GLN A 286 10.25 -3.72 23.48
CA GLN A 286 10.50 -3.88 24.92
C GLN A 286 11.51 -2.85 25.45
N GLN A 287 12.37 -2.29 24.63
CA GLN A 287 13.19 -1.13 25.01
C GLN A 287 12.31 0.10 25.30
N ALA A 288 11.22 0.27 24.54
CA ALA A 288 10.32 1.42 24.66
C ALA A 288 9.18 1.20 25.65
N LEU A 289 8.57 0.01 25.63
CA LEU A 289 7.35 -0.30 26.39
C LEU A 289 7.59 -1.44 27.39
N ASP A 290 7.06 -1.29 28.59
CA ASP A 290 7.15 -2.33 29.63
C ASP A 290 6.09 -3.41 29.43
N ILE A 291 6.25 -4.18 28.36
CA ILE A 291 5.35 -5.28 27.97
C ILE A 291 6.18 -6.56 27.87
N PRO A 292 6.02 -7.51 28.78
CA PRO A 292 6.66 -8.82 28.65
C PRO A 292 6.01 -9.61 27.52
N VAL A 293 6.83 -10.17 26.62
CA VAL A 293 6.36 -11.05 25.55
C VAL A 293 6.68 -12.49 25.89
N HIS A 294 5.66 -13.26 26.21
CA HIS A 294 5.80 -14.69 26.54
C HIS A 294 5.65 -15.58 25.29
N ARG A 295 4.86 -15.13 24.32
CA ARG A 295 4.56 -15.88 23.11
C ARG A 295 4.17 -14.95 21.96
N VAL A 296 4.64 -15.26 20.75
CA VAL A 296 4.12 -14.73 19.50
C VAL A 296 2.92 -15.58 19.09
N GLU A 297 1.75 -14.96 18.96
CA GLU A 297 0.51 -15.68 18.62
C GLU A 297 0.35 -15.89 17.12
N HIS A 298 0.77 -14.92 16.33
CA HIS A 298 0.74 -14.96 14.87
C HIS A 298 1.88 -14.14 14.30
N ARG A 299 2.35 -14.51 13.11
CA ARG A 299 3.41 -13.78 12.40
C ARG A 299 3.25 -13.93 10.90
N TRP A 300 3.58 -12.88 10.18
CA TRP A 300 3.56 -12.87 8.72
C TRP A 300 4.54 -11.84 8.18
N ALA A 301 4.81 -11.89 6.88
CA ALA A 301 5.53 -10.85 6.18
C ALA A 301 4.83 -10.52 4.86
N GLY A 302 5.01 -9.28 4.39
CA GLY A 302 4.57 -8.81 3.09
C GLY A 302 5.70 -8.13 2.34
N LEU A 303 5.53 -7.94 1.04
CA LEU A 303 6.48 -7.19 0.21
C LEU A 303 5.99 -5.76 0.03
N ARG A 304 6.81 -4.79 0.41
CA ARG A 304 6.67 -3.38 0.05
C ARG A 304 7.58 -3.09 -1.13
N SER A 305 7.01 -2.79 -2.28
CA SER A 305 7.79 -2.64 -3.51
C SER A 305 7.98 -1.17 -3.84
N PHE A 306 9.23 -0.75 -3.88
CA PHE A 306 9.62 0.64 -4.11
C PHE A 306 10.29 0.80 -5.46
N THR A 307 9.99 1.88 -6.14
CA THR A 307 10.77 2.42 -7.24
C THR A 307 12.08 3.03 -6.71
N PRO A 308 13.06 3.35 -7.56
CA PRO A 308 14.34 3.93 -7.11
C PRO A 308 14.22 5.22 -6.29
N ASP A 309 13.22 6.06 -6.57
CA ASP A 309 12.96 7.32 -5.84
C ASP A 309 11.89 7.18 -4.74
N ARG A 310 11.39 5.96 -4.52
CA ARG A 310 10.37 5.61 -3.53
C ARG A 310 8.99 6.24 -3.76
N SER A 311 8.76 6.87 -4.92
CA SER A 311 7.45 7.37 -5.37
C SER A 311 6.72 6.34 -6.24
N LEU A 312 5.39 6.39 -6.30
CA LEU A 312 4.63 5.49 -7.17
C LEU A 312 5.00 5.72 -8.65
N ALA A 313 4.87 4.69 -9.46
CA ALA A 313 4.92 4.80 -10.92
C ALA A 313 3.51 4.57 -11.47
N ILE A 314 2.86 5.66 -11.92
CA ILE A 314 1.51 5.66 -12.47
C ILE A 314 1.50 6.49 -13.75
N GLY A 315 1.24 5.83 -14.88
CA GLY A 315 1.18 6.51 -16.18
C GLY A 315 1.45 5.59 -17.35
N PHE A 316 1.24 6.10 -18.56
CA PHE A 316 1.56 5.37 -19.79
C PHE A 316 3.06 5.36 -20.03
N ASP A 317 3.55 4.21 -20.50
CA ASP A 317 4.91 4.05 -20.99
C ASP A 317 5.04 4.77 -22.34
N ALA A 318 6.06 5.64 -22.47
CA ALA A 318 6.28 6.40 -23.71
C ALA A 318 6.71 5.54 -24.91
N GLN A 319 7.32 4.36 -24.65
CA GLN A 319 7.82 3.46 -25.69
C GLN A 319 6.81 2.36 -26.02
N ALA A 320 5.76 2.16 -25.18
CA ALA A 320 4.78 1.09 -25.34
C ALA A 320 3.34 1.64 -25.33
N PRO A 321 2.83 2.11 -26.48
CA PRO A 321 1.49 2.68 -26.56
C PRO A 321 0.42 1.76 -25.95
N GLY A 322 -0.37 2.28 -25.00
CA GLY A 322 -1.40 1.55 -24.31
C GLY A 322 -0.93 0.72 -23.10
N PHE A 323 0.37 0.65 -22.80
CA PHE A 323 0.87 0.07 -21.56
C PHE A 323 0.88 1.14 -20.45
N CYS A 324 0.15 0.88 -19.37
CA CYS A 324 0.05 1.79 -18.24
C CYS A 324 0.63 1.13 -16.99
N TRP A 325 1.53 1.81 -16.33
CA TRP A 325 2.10 1.38 -15.05
C TRP A 325 1.21 1.81 -13.89
N MET A 326 1.10 0.96 -12.88
CA MET A 326 0.51 1.25 -11.57
C MET A 326 1.20 0.43 -10.49
N ILE A 327 2.48 0.69 -10.27
CA ILE A 327 3.37 -0.06 -9.37
C ILE A 327 4.12 0.87 -8.41
N GLY A 328 4.95 0.30 -7.54
CA GLY A 328 5.81 1.08 -6.64
C GLY A 328 5.06 1.66 -5.45
N GLN A 329 3.93 1.07 -5.03
CA GLN A 329 3.12 1.57 -3.93
C GLN A 329 3.82 1.53 -2.57
N GLY A 330 4.98 0.86 -2.44
CA GLY A 330 5.76 0.81 -1.21
C GLY A 330 4.92 0.42 0.01
N GLY A 331 4.94 1.29 1.02
CA GLY A 331 4.10 1.17 2.22
C GLY A 331 2.79 1.95 2.15
N TYR A 332 2.44 2.57 1.00
CA TYR A 332 1.41 3.61 0.89
C TYR A 332 0.17 3.16 0.10
N GLY A 333 0.21 1.99 -0.53
CA GLY A 333 -0.76 1.57 -1.54
C GLY A 333 -2.22 1.56 -1.06
N ILE A 334 -2.48 1.25 0.20
CA ILE A 334 -3.84 1.22 0.74
C ILE A 334 -4.38 2.64 0.90
N GLN A 335 -3.62 3.54 1.55
CA GLN A 335 -4.09 4.89 1.83
C GLN A 335 -4.20 5.77 0.57
N THR A 336 -3.44 5.45 -0.48
CA THR A 336 -3.46 6.18 -1.76
C THR A 336 -4.40 5.57 -2.80
N ALA A 337 -4.94 4.37 -2.55
CA ALA A 337 -5.68 3.60 -3.54
C ALA A 337 -6.84 4.37 -4.21
N PRO A 338 -7.73 5.08 -3.49
CA PRO A 338 -8.82 5.80 -4.14
C PRO A 338 -8.34 6.83 -5.17
N ALA A 339 -7.37 7.66 -4.82
CA ALA A 339 -6.84 8.69 -5.72
C ALA A 339 -6.02 8.08 -6.86
N ALA A 340 -5.21 7.05 -6.58
CA ALA A 340 -4.42 6.35 -7.58
C ALA A 340 -5.29 5.68 -8.65
N GLY A 341 -6.39 5.03 -8.25
CA GLY A 341 -7.36 4.45 -9.19
C GLY A 341 -8.06 5.51 -10.04
N ARG A 342 -8.48 6.63 -9.44
CA ARG A 342 -9.02 7.80 -10.18
C ARG A 342 -8.01 8.34 -11.19
N LEU A 343 -6.73 8.40 -10.81
CA LEU A 343 -5.67 8.88 -11.70
C LEU A 343 -5.51 7.95 -12.91
N VAL A 344 -5.42 6.62 -12.69
CA VAL A 344 -5.35 5.66 -13.81
C VAL A 344 -6.56 5.78 -14.73
N ALA A 345 -7.77 5.84 -14.19
CA ALA A 345 -8.99 5.98 -14.99
C ALA A 345 -9.00 7.30 -15.78
N GLY A 346 -8.57 8.40 -15.17
CA GLY A 346 -8.43 9.69 -15.84
C GLY A 346 -7.41 9.67 -16.98
N LEU A 347 -6.27 9.01 -16.78
CA LEU A 347 -5.26 8.81 -17.83
C LEU A 347 -5.80 7.96 -18.99
N VAL A 348 -6.50 6.87 -18.68
CA VAL A 348 -7.13 5.99 -19.69
C VAL A 348 -8.19 6.74 -20.50
N ALA A 349 -9.01 7.57 -19.84
CA ALA A 349 -10.05 8.36 -20.49
C ALA A 349 -9.52 9.65 -21.16
N GLY A 350 -8.24 10.00 -20.99
CA GLY A 350 -7.67 11.28 -21.45
C GLY A 350 -8.20 12.51 -20.69
N ALA A 351 -8.75 12.33 -19.48
CA ALA A 351 -9.40 13.39 -18.69
C ALA A 351 -9.07 13.23 -17.18
N VAL A 352 -7.85 13.62 -16.81
CA VAL A 352 -7.41 13.59 -15.41
C VAL A 352 -8.13 14.68 -14.60
N ALA A 353 -8.64 14.33 -13.42
CA ALA A 353 -9.30 15.28 -12.52
C ALA A 353 -8.34 16.37 -12.05
N GLU A 354 -8.84 17.61 -11.90
CA GLU A 354 -8.03 18.80 -11.62
C GLU A 354 -7.19 18.66 -10.33
N ASP A 355 -7.74 18.05 -9.29
CA ASP A 355 -7.06 17.80 -8.01
C ASP A 355 -5.87 16.84 -8.13
N LEU A 356 -5.82 16.03 -9.21
CA LEU A 356 -4.76 15.06 -9.47
C LEU A 356 -3.72 15.55 -10.50
N LEU A 357 -4.01 16.61 -11.27
CA LEU A 357 -3.05 17.14 -12.26
C LEU A 357 -1.66 17.43 -11.67
N PRO A 358 -1.52 18.01 -10.46
CA PRO A 358 -0.20 18.26 -9.88
C PRO A 358 0.58 17.02 -9.48
N VAL A 359 -0.08 15.84 -9.44
CA VAL A 359 0.56 14.56 -9.08
C VAL A 359 1.12 13.87 -10.33
N VAL A 360 0.49 14.05 -11.49
CA VAL A 360 0.86 13.38 -12.76
C VAL A 360 2.36 13.40 -13.03
N PRO A 361 3.05 14.54 -13.07
CA PRO A 361 4.48 14.57 -13.37
C PRO A 361 5.36 13.92 -12.30
N LEU A 362 4.88 13.83 -11.06
CA LEU A 362 5.63 13.26 -9.94
C LEU A 362 5.62 11.73 -9.95
N VAL A 363 4.57 11.14 -10.53
CA VAL A 363 4.38 9.69 -10.58
C VAL A 363 4.57 9.11 -11.99
N ASP A 364 4.90 9.94 -12.98
CA ASP A 364 5.14 9.51 -14.36
C ASP A 364 6.25 8.47 -14.42
N PRO A 365 6.01 7.24 -14.94
CA PRO A 365 7.02 6.21 -15.06
C PRO A 365 8.20 6.62 -15.97
N ASN A 366 7.97 7.51 -16.91
CA ASN A 366 8.98 7.96 -17.88
C ASN A 366 10.11 8.80 -17.23
N ARG A 367 9.93 9.24 -15.96
CA ARG A 367 11.01 9.87 -15.18
C ARG A 367 12.19 8.93 -14.92
N PHE A 368 12.02 7.61 -15.06
CA PHE A 368 13.08 6.61 -14.98
C PHE A 368 13.70 6.26 -16.34
N ALA A 369 13.14 6.76 -17.45
CA ALA A 369 13.75 6.55 -18.75
C ALA A 369 15.17 7.11 -18.72
N LYS A 370 16.19 6.25 -18.98
CA LYS A 370 17.55 6.73 -19.17
C LYS A 370 17.50 7.70 -20.33
N VAL A 371 17.87 8.96 -20.09
CA VAL A 371 18.18 9.88 -21.18
C VAL A 371 19.25 9.19 -22.00
N ALA A 372 18.93 8.83 -23.25
CA ALA A 372 19.90 8.27 -24.15
C ALA A 372 21.02 9.31 -24.28
N ALA A 373 22.20 8.95 -23.77
CA ALA A 373 23.38 9.79 -23.80
C ALA A 373 23.95 9.82 -25.23
#